data_f481705745cce4dcf8a1659fe3b1ac07
#
_entry.id   f481705745cce4dcf8a1659fe3b1ac07
#
_cell.length_a   1.000
_cell.length_b   1.000
_cell.length_c   1.000
_cell.angle_alpha   90.00
_cell.angle_beta   90.00
_cell.angle_gamma   90.00
#
_symmetry.space_group_name_H-M   'P 1'
#
loop_
_entity.id
_entity.type
_entity.pdbx_description
1 polymer ?
#
loop_
_entity_poly.entity_id
_entity_poly.type
_entity_poly.pdbx_seq_one_letter_code
_entity_poly.pdbx_strand_id
1 'polypeptide(L)'
;MSQLRFSGAHVWVRVEGAEAVLGLSDYLQDQMGEITRLELPDLGDLLRAGRRMGHVESEESSSPLEAPLTGEVVEVNPEPLEYPDLINLDPYSGGWLLRIRIEDPRELDELINEEEYAELTTEV
;
A
#
# COMPACT_ATOMS: atom_id res chain seq x y z
N MET A 1 16.17 10.45 5.62
CA MET A 1 15.73 9.06 5.48
C MET A 1 14.22 8.99 5.59
N SER A 2 13.61 8.39 4.62
CA SER A 2 12.16 8.22 4.67
C SER A 2 11.83 7.05 5.58
N GLN A 3 10.88 7.27 6.46
CA GLN A 3 10.37 6.23 7.34
C GLN A 3 9.06 5.72 6.77
N LEU A 4 8.86 4.43 6.86
CA LEU A 4 7.60 3.83 6.46
C LEU A 4 6.61 3.88 7.60
N ARG A 5 5.35 4.08 7.25
CA ARG A 5 4.23 3.93 8.17
C ARG A 5 3.29 2.90 7.57
N PHE A 6 2.42 2.33 8.39
CA PHE A 6 1.55 1.23 7.96
C PHE A 6 0.13 1.46 8.43
N SER A 7 -0.82 1.10 7.59
CA SER A 7 -2.22 1.08 7.98
C SER A 7 -2.56 -0.28 8.61
N GLY A 8 -3.69 -0.36 9.28
CA GLY A 8 -4.19 -1.63 9.81
C GLY A 8 -4.53 -2.64 8.73
N ALA A 9 -4.70 -2.19 7.50
CA ALA A 9 -4.97 -3.05 6.35
C ALA A 9 -3.69 -3.46 5.61
N HIS A 10 -2.52 -3.23 6.21
CA HIS A 10 -1.21 -3.65 5.71
C HIS A 10 -0.76 -2.95 4.43
N VAL A 11 -1.15 -1.68 4.29
CA VAL A 11 -0.63 -0.81 3.24
C VAL A 11 0.48 0.05 3.84
N TRP A 12 1.66 0.04 3.21
CA TRP A 12 2.73 0.92 3.68
C TRP A 12 2.61 2.30 3.02
N VAL A 13 3.10 3.30 3.74
CA VAL A 13 3.06 4.70 3.33
C VAL A 13 4.44 5.31 3.51
N ARG A 14 4.98 5.92 2.46
CA ARG A 14 6.22 6.68 2.55
C ARG A 14 5.92 8.12 2.13
N VAL A 15 6.05 9.03 3.07
CA VAL A 15 5.74 10.45 2.83
C VAL A 15 6.93 11.12 2.13
N GLU A 16 6.63 11.84 1.06
CA GLU A 16 7.61 12.60 0.28
C GLU A 16 7.02 14.00 0.02
N GLY A 17 7.29 14.93 0.92
CA GLY A 17 6.72 16.28 0.83
C GLY A 17 5.21 16.25 1.04
N ALA A 18 4.47 16.79 0.07
CA ALA A 18 3.00 16.81 0.11
C ALA A 18 2.39 15.54 -0.48
N GLU A 19 3.22 14.58 -0.88
CA GLU A 19 2.78 13.34 -1.51
C GLU A 19 3.17 12.14 -0.67
N ALA A 20 2.55 11.01 -0.97
CA ALA A 20 2.89 9.74 -0.34
C ALA A 20 2.90 8.65 -1.38
N VAL A 21 3.86 7.74 -1.24
CA VAL A 21 3.93 6.52 -2.03
C VAL A 21 3.30 5.40 -1.21
N LEU A 22 2.46 4.59 -1.83
CA LEU A 22 1.71 3.51 -1.19
C LEU A 22 2.08 2.16 -1.80
N GLY A 23 2.03 1.12 -0.98
CA GLY A 23 2.22 -0.23 -1.47
C GLY A 23 1.77 -1.27 -0.44
N LEU A 24 1.91 -2.53 -0.78
CA LEU A 24 1.58 -3.62 0.13
C LEU A 24 2.77 -3.95 1.02
N SER A 25 2.49 -4.25 2.29
CA SER A 25 3.57 -4.63 3.21
C SER A 25 4.11 -6.02 2.85
N ASP A 26 5.35 -6.26 3.28
CA ASP A 26 5.98 -7.55 3.13
C ASP A 26 5.17 -8.63 3.86
N TYR A 27 4.62 -8.29 5.01
CA TYR A 27 3.78 -9.21 5.78
C TYR A 27 2.58 -9.70 4.97
N LEU A 28 1.86 -8.77 4.31
CA LEU A 28 0.66 -9.14 3.58
C LEU A 28 0.98 -10.01 2.36
N GLN A 29 2.02 -9.66 1.59
CA GLN A 29 2.38 -10.47 0.43
C GLN A 29 2.83 -11.87 0.84
N ASP A 30 3.52 -11.97 1.99
CA ASP A 30 3.96 -13.25 2.50
C ASP A 30 2.77 -14.13 2.92
N GLN A 31 1.77 -13.53 3.54
CA GLN A 31 0.55 -14.25 3.93
C GLN A 31 -0.28 -14.70 2.73
N MET A 32 -0.30 -13.90 1.67
CA MET A 32 -1.09 -14.21 0.49
C MET A 32 -0.41 -15.21 -0.46
N GLY A 33 0.92 -15.24 -0.45
CA GLY A 33 1.68 -16.02 -1.42
C GLY A 33 1.85 -15.27 -2.73
N GLU A 34 2.11 -15.97 -3.82
CA GLU A 34 2.38 -15.34 -5.10
C GLU A 34 1.20 -14.52 -5.61
N ILE A 35 1.44 -13.24 -5.81
CA ILE A 35 0.41 -12.32 -6.30
C ILE A 35 0.25 -12.53 -7.81
N THR A 36 -0.99 -12.75 -8.23
CA THR A 36 -1.30 -13.07 -9.62
C THR A 36 -2.09 -11.98 -10.33
N ARG A 37 -2.78 -11.13 -9.56
CA ARG A 37 -3.59 -10.07 -10.16
C ARG A 37 -3.72 -8.89 -9.20
N LEU A 38 -3.78 -7.70 -9.79
CA LEU A 38 -3.86 -6.46 -9.05
C LEU A 38 -4.81 -5.50 -9.77
N GLU A 39 -5.71 -4.89 -9.01
CA GLU A 39 -6.55 -3.81 -9.50
C GLU A 39 -6.25 -2.56 -8.69
N LEU A 40 -5.96 -1.46 -9.38
CA LEU A 40 -5.62 -0.18 -8.77
C LEU A 40 -6.59 0.91 -9.26
N PRO A 41 -6.73 2.01 -8.50
CA PRO A 41 -7.52 3.14 -8.98
C PRO A 41 -6.83 3.81 -10.16
N ASP A 42 -7.56 4.66 -10.84
CA ASP A 42 -7.06 5.41 -11.99
C ASP A 42 -6.41 6.72 -11.55
N LEU A 43 -5.54 7.21 -12.42
CA LEU A 43 -4.95 8.54 -12.24
C LEU A 43 -6.07 9.58 -12.10
N GLY A 44 -5.97 10.43 -11.09
CA GLY A 44 -6.97 11.44 -10.80
C GLY A 44 -8.08 11.03 -9.85
N ASP A 45 -8.18 9.73 -9.54
CA ASP A 45 -9.19 9.28 -8.57
C ASP A 45 -8.91 9.83 -7.18
N LEU A 46 -9.97 10.12 -6.46
CA LEU A 46 -9.86 10.59 -5.09
C LEU A 46 -10.06 9.42 -4.14
N LEU A 47 -9.04 9.15 -3.34
CA LEU A 47 -9.10 8.09 -2.32
C LEU A 47 -9.59 8.67 -1.01
N ARG A 48 -10.32 7.84 -0.25
CA ARG A 48 -10.77 8.20 1.10
C ARG A 48 -10.24 7.17 2.09
N ALA A 49 -9.62 7.66 3.16
CA ALA A 49 -9.03 6.80 4.18
C ALA A 49 -10.06 5.78 4.68
N GLY A 50 -9.65 4.52 4.76
CA GLY A 50 -10.50 3.42 5.20
C GLY A 50 -11.42 2.84 4.15
N ARG A 51 -11.51 3.44 2.97
CA ARG A 51 -12.35 2.96 1.87
C ARG A 51 -11.53 2.13 0.89
N ARG A 52 -12.22 1.21 0.24
CA ARG A 52 -11.59 0.35 -0.76
C ARG A 52 -11.05 1.19 -1.93
N MET A 53 -9.79 0.99 -2.27
CA MET A 53 -9.16 1.65 -3.42
C MET A 53 -8.78 0.67 -4.52
N GLY A 54 -8.78 -0.61 -4.25
CA GLY A 54 -8.38 -1.60 -5.24
C GLY A 54 -8.51 -3.00 -4.67
N HIS A 55 -7.79 -3.93 -5.30
CA HIS A 55 -7.92 -5.34 -4.98
C HIS A 55 -6.64 -6.08 -5.38
N VAL A 56 -6.26 -7.05 -4.57
CA VAL A 56 -5.11 -7.90 -4.87
C VAL A 56 -5.51 -9.36 -4.76
N GLU A 57 -5.05 -10.18 -5.70
CA GLU A 57 -5.33 -11.62 -5.72
C GLU A 57 -4.05 -12.42 -5.79
N SER A 58 -4.05 -13.55 -5.10
CA SER A 58 -3.03 -14.59 -5.24
C SER A 58 -3.70 -15.87 -5.71
N GLU A 59 -2.94 -16.95 -5.85
CA GLU A 59 -3.51 -18.23 -6.24
C GLU A 59 -4.54 -18.76 -5.24
N GLU A 60 -4.36 -18.45 -3.95
CA GLU A 60 -5.16 -19.02 -2.88
C GLU A 60 -6.09 -18.04 -2.20
N SER A 61 -5.88 -16.74 -2.36
CA SER A 61 -6.69 -15.77 -1.64
C SER A 61 -6.84 -14.46 -2.41
N SER A 62 -7.72 -13.62 -1.90
CA SER A 62 -7.90 -12.28 -2.44
C SER A 62 -8.17 -11.33 -1.29
N SER A 63 -7.82 -10.08 -1.46
CA SER A 63 -7.96 -9.06 -0.43
C SER A 63 -8.28 -7.71 -1.04
N PRO A 64 -9.25 -6.98 -0.46
CA PRO A 64 -9.44 -5.59 -0.87
C PRO A 64 -8.27 -4.76 -0.37
N LEU A 65 -7.93 -3.72 -1.13
CA LEU A 65 -6.94 -2.74 -0.72
C LEU A 65 -7.67 -1.53 -0.17
N GLU A 66 -7.41 -1.18 1.08
CA GLU A 66 -8.02 0.00 1.69
C GLU A 66 -7.04 1.16 1.67
N ALA A 67 -7.55 2.32 1.30
CA ALA A 67 -6.72 3.53 1.26
C ALA A 67 -6.30 3.90 2.69
N PRO A 68 -5.00 4.11 2.92
CA PRO A 68 -4.52 4.51 4.25
C PRO A 68 -4.73 5.99 4.53
N LEU A 69 -4.89 6.77 3.48
CA LEU A 69 -5.00 8.23 3.55
C LEU A 69 -6.00 8.71 2.50
N THR A 70 -6.56 9.90 2.75
CA THR A 70 -7.36 10.60 1.76
C THR A 70 -6.44 11.40 0.85
N GLY A 71 -6.61 11.27 -0.45
CA GLY A 71 -5.78 12.00 -1.41
C GLY A 71 -6.10 11.65 -2.85
N GLU A 72 -5.55 12.45 -3.75
CA GLU A 72 -5.74 12.25 -5.19
C GLU A 72 -4.61 11.42 -5.76
N VAL A 73 -4.94 10.43 -6.59
CA VAL A 73 -3.94 9.60 -7.25
C VAL A 73 -3.23 10.43 -8.32
N VAL A 74 -1.93 10.65 -8.14
CA VAL A 74 -1.12 11.45 -9.06
C VAL A 74 -0.17 10.59 -9.89
N GLU A 75 0.01 9.33 -9.50
CA GLU A 75 0.83 8.40 -10.28
C GLU A 75 0.42 6.96 -9.95
N VAL A 76 0.38 6.11 -10.96
CA VAL A 76 0.11 4.68 -10.81
C VAL A 76 1.31 3.94 -11.39
N ASN A 77 1.88 3.02 -10.63
CA ASN A 77 3.01 2.24 -11.11
C ASN A 77 2.50 1.15 -12.07
N PRO A 78 2.88 1.18 -13.34
CA PRO A 78 2.39 0.19 -14.30
C PRO A 78 3.06 -1.18 -14.17
N GLU A 79 4.25 -1.24 -13.57
CA GLU A 79 5.01 -2.48 -13.53
C GLU A 79 4.34 -3.61 -12.76
N PRO A 80 3.83 -3.41 -11.53
CA PRO A 80 3.16 -4.52 -10.84
C PRO A 80 1.81 -4.88 -11.44
N LEU A 81 1.21 -4.02 -12.26
CA LEU A 81 0.00 -4.39 -13.01
C LEU A 81 0.32 -5.41 -14.09
N GLU A 82 1.49 -5.28 -14.72
CA GLU A 82 1.95 -6.19 -15.74
C GLU A 82 2.67 -7.40 -15.16
N TYR A 83 3.44 -7.18 -14.09
CA TYR A 83 4.21 -8.21 -13.40
C TYR A 83 3.87 -8.20 -11.93
N PRO A 84 2.73 -8.80 -11.53
CA PRO A 84 2.27 -8.74 -10.14
C PRO A 84 3.24 -9.34 -9.12
N ASP A 85 4.10 -10.26 -9.55
CA ASP A 85 5.11 -10.86 -8.66
C ASP A 85 6.16 -9.88 -8.17
N LEU A 86 6.23 -8.67 -8.74
CA LEU A 86 7.09 -7.62 -8.20
C LEU A 86 6.70 -7.26 -6.76
N ILE A 87 5.42 -7.41 -6.43
CA ILE A 87 4.96 -7.16 -5.07
C ILE A 87 5.59 -8.17 -4.10
N ASN A 88 5.76 -9.40 -4.55
CA ASN A 88 6.41 -10.43 -3.73
C ASN A 88 7.92 -10.23 -3.64
N LEU A 89 8.52 -9.84 -4.76
CA LEU A 89 9.98 -9.74 -4.85
C LEU A 89 10.54 -8.47 -4.22
N ASP A 90 9.81 -7.37 -4.31
CA ASP A 90 10.33 -6.07 -3.90
C ASP A 90 9.20 -5.12 -3.49
N PRO A 91 8.47 -5.46 -2.39
CA PRO A 91 7.26 -4.71 -2.03
C PRO A 91 7.52 -3.25 -1.66
N TYR A 92 8.71 -2.91 -1.18
CA TYR A 92 9.00 -1.56 -0.69
C TYR A 92 9.74 -0.69 -1.72
N SER A 93 10.07 -1.23 -2.87
CA SER A 93 10.75 -0.48 -3.92
C SER A 93 10.06 -0.70 -5.27
N GLY A 94 10.52 -1.64 -6.08
CA GLY A 94 9.96 -1.87 -7.42
C GLY A 94 8.48 -2.22 -7.44
N GLY A 95 7.96 -2.76 -6.34
CA GLY A 95 6.55 -3.13 -6.20
C GLY A 95 5.65 -2.05 -5.63
N TRP A 96 6.10 -0.78 -5.58
CA TRP A 96 5.22 0.30 -5.13
C TRP A 96 4.00 0.38 -6.05
N LEU A 97 2.87 0.85 -5.50
CA LEU A 97 1.60 0.82 -6.24
C LEU A 97 1.15 2.19 -6.73
N LEU A 98 1.06 3.15 -5.82
CA LEU A 98 0.47 4.45 -6.11
C LEU A 98 1.29 5.57 -5.49
N ARG A 99 1.20 6.76 -6.10
CA ARG A 99 1.60 8.00 -5.47
C ARG A 99 0.37 8.87 -5.38
N ILE A 100 0.11 9.44 -4.22
CA ILE A 100 -1.05 10.30 -4.00
C ILE A 100 -0.60 11.65 -3.47
N ARG A 101 -1.43 12.68 -3.72
CA ARG A 101 -1.27 13.98 -3.08
C ARG A 101 -2.11 13.97 -1.81
N ILE A 102 -1.48 14.14 -0.67
CA ILE A 102 -2.13 14.05 0.64
C ILE A 102 -3.09 15.23 0.82
N GLU A 103 -4.36 14.94 1.14
CA GLU A 103 -5.35 15.97 1.40
C GLU A 103 -5.37 16.42 2.85
N ASP A 104 -5.23 15.46 3.78
CA ASP A 104 -5.29 15.75 5.20
C ASP A 104 -4.11 15.10 5.92
N PRO A 105 -3.02 15.85 6.15
CA PRO A 105 -1.83 15.27 6.78
C PRO A 105 -2.07 14.80 8.23
N ARG A 106 -3.17 15.20 8.87
CA ARG A 106 -3.50 14.71 10.21
C ARG A 106 -3.79 13.22 10.23
N GLU A 107 -4.22 12.66 9.10
CA GLU A 107 -4.47 11.22 8.99
C GLU A 107 -3.19 10.39 9.15
N LEU A 108 -2.03 10.99 8.95
CA LEU A 108 -0.75 10.29 9.16
C LEU A 108 -0.57 9.86 10.61
N ASP A 109 -1.18 10.57 11.55
CA ASP A 109 -1.06 10.24 12.97
C ASP A 109 -1.81 8.95 13.34
N GLU A 110 -2.71 8.50 12.50
CA GLU A 110 -3.45 7.26 12.73
C GLU A 110 -2.71 6.03 12.21
N LEU A 111 -1.63 6.24 11.48
CA LEU A 111 -0.82 5.15 10.95
C LEU A 111 0.19 4.68 12.00
N ILE A 112 0.58 3.41 11.91
CA ILE A 112 1.57 2.83 12.82
C ILE A 112 2.96 2.94 12.22
N ASN A 113 3.97 3.14 13.09
CA ASN A 113 5.36 3.20 12.63
C ASN A 113 5.90 1.79 12.40
N GLU A 114 7.12 1.70 11.86
CA GLU A 114 7.73 0.41 11.54
C GLU A 114 7.91 -0.48 12.75
N GLU A 115 8.30 0.09 13.87
CA GLU A 115 8.55 -0.67 15.09
C GLU A 115 7.26 -1.28 15.63
N GLU A 116 6.20 -0.49 15.72
CA GLU A 116 4.90 -0.97 16.17
C GLU A 116 4.32 -2.00 15.22
N TYR A 117 4.49 -1.78 13.93
CA TYR A 117 3.99 -2.70 12.91
C TYR A 117 4.72 -4.05 13.00
N ALA A 118 6.03 -4.01 13.22
CA ALA A 118 6.81 -5.24 13.38
C ALA A 118 6.31 -6.05 14.58
N GLU A 119 5.97 -5.39 15.67
CA GLU A 119 5.42 -6.05 16.85
C GLU A 119 4.06 -6.69 16.57
N LEU A 120 3.20 -6.00 15.82
CA LEU A 120 1.87 -6.51 15.50
C LEU A 120 1.90 -7.70 14.55
N THR A 121 2.91 -7.78 13.70
CA THR A 121 3.02 -8.84 12.69
C THR A 121 3.97 -9.96 13.10
N THR A 122 4.60 -9.86 14.27
CA THR A 122 5.44 -10.93 14.79
C THR A 122 4.54 -11.97 15.43
N GLU A 123 4.65 -13.20 14.95
CA GLU A 123 3.95 -14.31 15.57
C GLU A 123 4.81 -14.92 16.67
N VAL A 124 4.18 -15.19 17.77
CA VAL A 124 4.84 -15.77 18.92
C VAL A 124 4.56 -17.26 18.98
#